data_e50c9cf564855aa7f71df8096a2abf76
#
_entry.id   e50c9cf564855aa7f71df8096a2abf76
#
_cell.length_a   1.000
_cell.length_b   1.000
_cell.length_c   1.000
_cell.angle_alpha   90.00
_cell.angle_beta   90.00
_cell.angle_gamma   90.00
#
_symmetry.space_group_name_H-M   'P 1'
#
loop_
_entity.id
_entity.type
_entity.pdbx_description
1 polymer ?
#
loop_
_entity_poly.entity_id
_entity_poly.type
_entity_poly.pdbx_seq_one_letter_code
_entity_poly.pdbx_strand_id
1 'polypeptide(L)'
;MKATITLTLMGSMLLSHPTFANDYAWEQLTIMTDPAKGIGARKAGSVEEKKTADWIASEWTKQGYQPEMLTFDFELDNQKLQSQNVQITIKGESDKELLIGAHYDTKGEEKGSLGATDNGSGVVALLAVSKALEGKTLPYTLKLVAFGAEEYGLNGSKAYVQDKNATENMIGMINLDTIIGGDKLYVHSAHSEPYKCDYVPAVNYNGSSEIRTALKTVSDKLFGDNAHQLHPTFEGYPEGETGGWSDHAPFACIGVPIAYLEATNFAINGEDGNDGYSQTTHGDLWTCFNEAELATCDREKEEDWGKIWHTRFDRLDELNPRFENRLKTQLDQNIQVLTNFAMQANNWM
;
A
#
# COMPACT_ATOMS: atom_id res chain seq x y z
N MET A 1 -44.93 25.84 -42.80
CA MET A 1 -43.61 25.41 -42.31
C MET A 1 -43.60 25.47 -40.79
N LYS A 2 -43.66 24.31 -40.15
CA LYS A 2 -43.53 24.21 -38.67
C LYS A 2 -42.10 23.77 -38.38
N ALA A 3 -41.34 24.62 -37.72
CA ALA A 3 -39.98 24.31 -37.28
C ALA A 3 -40.06 23.52 -35.95
N THR A 4 -39.58 22.31 -35.95
CA THR A 4 -39.43 21.48 -34.77
C THR A 4 -38.06 21.78 -34.15
N ILE A 5 -38.04 22.36 -32.97
CA ILE A 5 -36.82 22.57 -32.18
C ILE A 5 -36.58 21.32 -31.34
N THR A 6 -35.53 20.59 -31.67
CA THR A 6 -35.06 19.45 -30.90
C THR A 6 -34.16 20.00 -29.78
N LEU A 7 -34.61 19.89 -28.54
CA LEU A 7 -33.84 20.25 -27.35
C LEU A 7 -32.95 19.05 -26.98
N THR A 8 -31.68 19.14 -27.24
CA THR A 8 -30.71 18.14 -26.79
C THR A 8 -30.37 18.42 -25.33
N LEU A 9 -30.87 17.60 -24.42
CA LEU A 9 -30.42 17.59 -23.03
C LEU A 9 -28.98 17.05 -22.98
N MET A 10 -28.01 17.93 -22.82
CA MET A 10 -26.67 17.54 -22.35
C MET A 10 -26.77 17.21 -20.87
N GLY A 11 -26.81 15.93 -20.55
CA GLY A 11 -26.63 15.45 -19.20
C GLY A 11 -25.22 15.78 -18.73
N SER A 12 -25.09 16.79 -17.86
CA SER A 12 -23.86 17.01 -17.10
C SER A 12 -23.71 15.84 -16.13
N MET A 13 -22.82 14.91 -16.46
CA MET A 13 -22.25 13.99 -15.45
C MET A 13 -21.57 14.88 -14.42
N LEU A 14 -22.20 15.02 -13.26
CA LEU A 14 -21.57 15.50 -12.04
C LEU A 14 -20.49 14.47 -11.67
N LEU A 15 -19.25 14.73 -12.07
CA LEU A 15 -18.09 14.08 -11.48
C LEU A 15 -18.11 14.44 -9.99
N SER A 16 -18.57 13.53 -9.16
CA SER A 16 -18.45 13.66 -7.71
C SER A 16 -16.95 13.72 -7.40
N HIS A 17 -16.48 14.87 -6.94
CA HIS A 17 -15.09 15.12 -6.64
C HIS A 17 -14.63 14.22 -5.49
N PRO A 18 -13.45 13.62 -5.56
CA PRO A 18 -12.92 12.68 -4.56
C PRO A 18 -12.44 13.33 -3.24
N THR A 19 -12.71 14.61 -3.02
CA THR A 19 -12.26 15.38 -1.85
C THR A 19 -12.62 14.75 -0.51
N PHE A 20 -13.80 14.12 -0.39
CA PHE A 20 -14.24 13.52 0.87
C PHE A 20 -13.48 12.26 1.29
N ALA A 21 -13.06 11.42 0.35
CA ALA A 21 -12.31 10.20 0.67
C ALA A 21 -10.88 10.51 1.12
N ASN A 22 -10.25 11.51 0.49
CA ASN A 22 -8.90 11.95 0.82
C ASN A 22 -8.85 12.68 2.19
N ASP A 23 -9.78 13.59 2.45
CA ASP A 23 -9.85 14.27 3.74
C ASP A 23 -10.08 13.26 4.89
N TYR A 24 -10.94 12.27 4.66
CA TYR A 24 -11.16 11.17 5.59
C TYR A 24 -9.87 10.36 5.81
N ALA A 25 -9.21 9.92 4.75
CA ALA A 25 -7.96 9.16 4.85
C ALA A 25 -6.88 9.92 5.63
N TRP A 26 -6.74 11.21 5.35
CA TRP A 26 -5.76 12.06 6.04
C TRP A 26 -6.08 12.25 7.53
N GLU A 27 -7.36 12.42 7.86
CA GLU A 27 -7.82 12.45 9.25
C GLU A 27 -7.48 11.13 9.98
N GLN A 28 -7.80 9.99 9.35
CA GLN A 28 -7.51 8.68 9.93
C GLN A 28 -6.00 8.44 10.09
N LEU A 29 -5.17 8.85 9.12
CA LEU A 29 -3.72 8.77 9.24
C LEU A 29 -3.20 9.60 10.43
N THR A 30 -3.73 10.80 10.61
CA THR A 30 -3.38 11.65 11.76
C THR A 30 -3.77 10.99 13.08
N ILE A 31 -4.97 10.41 13.18
CA ILE A 31 -5.41 9.69 14.38
C ILE A 31 -4.52 8.48 14.65
N MET A 32 -4.23 7.69 13.63
CA MET A 32 -3.45 6.47 13.78
C MET A 32 -2.02 6.74 14.25
N THR A 33 -1.38 7.81 13.75
CA THR A 33 0.04 8.06 13.94
C THR A 33 0.37 9.10 15.02
N ASP A 34 -0.62 9.80 15.61
CA ASP A 34 -0.40 10.76 16.69
C ASP A 34 -0.14 10.03 18.02
N PRO A 35 1.08 10.11 18.61
CA PRO A 35 1.40 9.40 19.85
C PRO A 35 0.75 10.02 21.10
N ALA A 36 0.25 11.25 21.00
CA ALA A 36 -0.34 11.97 22.13
C ALA A 36 -1.86 11.82 22.21
N LYS A 37 -2.53 11.72 21.06
CA LYS A 37 -4.01 11.70 20.96
C LYS A 37 -4.55 10.47 20.25
N GLY A 38 -3.71 9.75 19.51
CA GLY A 38 -4.03 8.56 18.75
C GLY A 38 -3.35 7.31 19.27
N ILE A 39 -2.73 6.54 18.37
CA ILE A 39 -2.09 5.26 18.69
C ILE A 39 -0.56 5.42 18.71
N GLY A 40 0.03 6.03 17.67
CA GLY A 40 1.48 6.17 17.50
C GLY A 40 2.14 4.92 16.92
N ALA A 41 3.34 4.58 17.39
CA ALA A 41 4.06 3.38 16.97
C ALA A 41 3.32 2.10 17.39
N ARG A 42 3.40 1.06 16.54
CA ARG A 42 2.54 -0.14 16.60
C ARG A 42 3.33 -1.43 16.43
N LYS A 43 4.43 -1.55 17.19
CA LYS A 43 5.33 -2.72 17.10
C LYS A 43 4.55 -4.03 17.18
N ALA A 44 4.89 -5.01 16.34
CA ALA A 44 4.26 -6.32 16.33
C ALA A 44 4.25 -6.99 17.72
N GLY A 45 3.09 -7.55 18.11
CA GLY A 45 2.84 -8.16 19.42
C GLY A 45 2.62 -7.16 20.55
N SER A 46 2.65 -5.85 20.29
CA SER A 46 2.41 -4.83 21.32
C SER A 46 0.92 -4.57 21.58
N VAL A 47 0.65 -3.89 22.70
CA VAL A 47 -0.70 -3.40 23.02
C VAL A 47 -1.18 -2.38 21.96
N GLU A 48 -0.28 -1.59 21.43
CA GLU A 48 -0.55 -0.58 20.41
C GLU A 48 -0.90 -1.22 19.06
N GLU A 49 -0.24 -2.30 18.68
CA GLU A 49 -0.63 -3.10 17.50
C GLU A 49 -2.06 -3.64 17.66
N LYS A 50 -2.36 -4.24 18.82
CA LYS A 50 -3.72 -4.74 19.10
C LYS A 50 -4.76 -3.61 19.08
N LYS A 51 -4.48 -2.45 19.69
CA LYS A 51 -5.37 -1.28 19.63
C LYS A 51 -5.60 -0.83 18.21
N THR A 52 -4.58 -0.91 17.35
CA THR A 52 -4.70 -0.55 15.94
C THR A 52 -5.65 -1.49 15.21
N ALA A 53 -5.52 -2.80 15.42
CA ALA A 53 -6.45 -3.77 14.85
C ALA A 53 -7.90 -3.51 15.29
N ASP A 54 -8.12 -3.30 16.60
CA ASP A 54 -9.44 -2.99 17.17
C ASP A 54 -9.99 -1.66 16.58
N TRP A 55 -9.14 -0.66 16.36
CA TRP A 55 -9.49 0.61 15.74
C TRP A 55 -9.86 0.45 14.26
N ILE A 56 -9.07 -0.27 13.47
CA ILE A 56 -9.38 -0.57 12.04
C ILE A 56 -10.74 -1.25 11.94
N ALA A 57 -10.99 -2.28 12.76
CA ALA A 57 -12.28 -2.97 12.80
C ALA A 57 -13.42 -2.01 13.17
N SER A 58 -13.20 -1.10 14.13
CA SER A 58 -14.18 -0.08 14.50
C SER A 58 -14.50 0.88 13.34
N GLU A 59 -13.48 1.33 12.60
CA GLU A 59 -13.68 2.23 11.45
C GLU A 59 -14.49 1.53 10.34
N TRP A 60 -14.19 0.28 10.00
CA TRP A 60 -15.01 -0.48 9.05
C TRP A 60 -16.44 -0.74 9.57
N THR A 61 -16.60 -0.98 10.88
CA THR A 61 -17.95 -1.11 11.48
C THR A 61 -18.74 0.18 11.35
N LYS A 62 -18.13 1.34 11.56
CA LYS A 62 -18.77 2.66 11.35
C LYS A 62 -19.20 2.90 9.90
N GLN A 63 -18.51 2.30 8.94
CA GLN A 63 -18.87 2.31 7.53
C GLN A 63 -19.94 1.28 7.16
N GLY A 64 -20.42 0.47 8.13
CA GLY A 64 -21.48 -0.53 7.94
C GLY A 64 -20.97 -1.92 7.52
N TYR A 65 -19.65 -2.15 7.48
CA TYR A 65 -19.08 -3.47 7.23
C TYR A 65 -19.05 -4.34 8.48
N GLN A 66 -18.83 -5.64 8.29
CA GLN A 66 -18.63 -6.62 9.36
C GLN A 66 -17.19 -7.13 9.29
N PRO A 67 -16.26 -6.53 10.06
CA PRO A 67 -14.86 -6.96 10.03
C PRO A 67 -14.70 -8.31 10.73
N GLU A 68 -13.78 -9.10 10.17
CA GLU A 68 -13.32 -10.37 10.72
C GLU A 68 -11.92 -10.19 11.30
N MET A 69 -11.69 -10.72 12.51
CA MET A 69 -10.39 -10.71 13.19
C MET A 69 -9.76 -12.10 13.07
N LEU A 70 -8.74 -12.23 12.23
CA LEU A 70 -8.06 -13.50 11.93
C LEU A 70 -6.79 -13.59 12.78
N THR A 71 -6.91 -14.20 13.95
CA THR A 71 -5.81 -14.32 14.93
C THR A 71 -4.80 -15.39 14.51
N PHE A 72 -3.52 -15.11 14.71
CA PHE A 72 -2.42 -16.04 14.47
C PHE A 72 -1.31 -15.88 15.51
N ASP A 73 -0.54 -16.95 15.73
CA ASP A 73 0.64 -16.93 16.59
C ASP A 73 1.90 -16.73 15.74
N PHE A 74 2.87 -16.02 16.29
CA PHE A 74 4.18 -15.86 15.69
C PHE A 74 5.28 -15.83 16.77
N GLU A 75 6.54 -15.87 16.35
CA GLU A 75 7.68 -15.87 17.25
C GLU A 75 8.57 -14.66 16.99
N LEU A 76 8.88 -13.90 18.03
CA LEU A 76 9.79 -12.76 17.99
C LEU A 76 10.70 -12.81 19.22
N ASP A 77 12.01 -12.72 19.01
CA ASP A 77 13.02 -12.75 20.08
C ASP A 77 12.87 -13.97 21.03
N ASN A 78 12.58 -15.16 20.48
CA ASN A 78 12.27 -16.40 21.21
C ASN A 78 11.03 -16.31 22.11
N GLN A 79 10.16 -15.35 21.91
CA GLN A 79 8.88 -15.22 22.58
C GLN A 79 7.75 -15.57 21.63
N LYS A 80 6.81 -16.39 22.12
CA LYS A 80 5.56 -16.62 21.39
C LYS A 80 4.62 -15.44 21.63
N LEU A 81 4.26 -14.78 20.57
CA LEU A 81 3.36 -13.64 20.56
C LEU A 81 2.15 -13.97 19.69
N GLN A 82 1.14 -13.14 19.80
CA GLN A 82 -0.07 -13.24 19.00
C GLN A 82 -0.34 -11.90 18.31
N SER A 83 -0.72 -11.97 17.05
CA SER A 83 -1.23 -10.84 16.28
C SER A 83 -2.50 -11.24 15.53
N GLN A 84 -3.03 -10.38 14.69
CA GLN A 84 -4.25 -10.63 13.95
C GLN A 84 -4.28 -9.85 12.65
N ASN A 85 -4.84 -10.46 11.61
CA ASN A 85 -5.25 -9.73 10.42
C ASN A 85 -6.67 -9.23 10.62
N VAL A 86 -6.98 -8.06 10.10
CA VAL A 86 -8.33 -7.49 10.11
C VAL A 86 -8.83 -7.42 8.68
N GLN A 87 -9.99 -8.02 8.41
CA GLN A 87 -10.51 -8.16 7.06
C GLN A 87 -11.96 -7.69 6.96
N ILE A 88 -12.31 -7.10 5.81
CA ILE A 88 -13.70 -6.99 5.35
C ILE A 88 -13.85 -7.60 3.96
N THR A 89 -15.07 -8.05 3.67
CA THR A 89 -15.46 -8.58 2.36
C THR A 89 -16.58 -7.73 1.77
N ILE A 90 -16.34 -7.15 0.59
CA ILE A 90 -17.33 -6.44 -0.22
C ILE A 90 -17.77 -7.40 -1.33
N LYS A 91 -18.95 -7.98 -1.19
CA LYS A 91 -19.49 -8.93 -2.17
C LYS A 91 -19.73 -8.27 -3.52
N GLY A 92 -19.23 -8.92 -4.58
CA GLY A 92 -19.45 -8.57 -5.97
C GLY A 92 -20.40 -9.53 -6.68
N GLU A 93 -20.50 -9.36 -8.00
CA GLU A 93 -21.35 -10.20 -8.87
C GLU A 93 -20.76 -11.61 -9.09
N SER A 94 -19.46 -11.78 -8.85
CA SER A 94 -18.73 -13.05 -8.99
C SER A 94 -18.09 -13.46 -7.67
N ASP A 95 -17.96 -14.77 -7.45
CA ASP A 95 -17.22 -15.35 -6.33
C ASP A 95 -15.69 -15.30 -6.52
N LYS A 96 -15.21 -14.85 -7.69
CA LYS A 96 -13.78 -14.53 -7.85
C LYS A 96 -13.41 -13.40 -6.90
N GLU A 97 -12.22 -13.49 -6.29
CA GLU A 97 -11.81 -12.60 -5.23
C GLU A 97 -10.55 -11.80 -5.58
N LEU A 98 -10.63 -10.48 -5.50
CA LEU A 98 -9.46 -9.61 -5.49
C LEU A 98 -9.17 -9.22 -4.04
N LEU A 99 -7.91 -9.28 -3.63
CA LEU A 99 -7.47 -8.77 -2.34
C LEU A 99 -6.66 -7.49 -2.52
N ILE A 100 -6.94 -6.47 -1.69
CA ILE A 100 -6.05 -5.32 -1.50
C ILE A 100 -5.63 -5.34 -0.04
N GLY A 101 -4.32 -5.33 0.22
CA GLY A 101 -3.75 -5.46 1.55
C GLY A 101 -2.70 -4.42 1.89
N ALA A 102 -2.54 -4.15 3.19
CA ALA A 102 -1.50 -3.31 3.76
C ALA A 102 -1.22 -3.80 5.19
N HIS A 103 0.04 -3.78 5.64
CA HIS A 103 0.30 -4.06 7.04
C HIS A 103 0.02 -2.84 7.92
N TYR A 104 -0.18 -3.07 9.22
CA TYR A 104 -0.49 -1.99 10.15
C TYR A 104 0.48 -1.90 11.32
N ASP A 105 1.36 -2.88 11.52
CA ASP A 105 2.44 -2.79 12.49
C ASP A 105 3.56 -1.85 12.01
N THR A 106 4.52 -1.56 12.88
CA THR A 106 5.61 -0.61 12.61
C THR A 106 6.93 -1.12 13.13
N LYS A 107 8.01 -0.54 12.58
CA LYS A 107 9.38 -0.71 13.03
C LYS A 107 10.12 0.64 13.08
N GLY A 108 11.24 0.67 13.81
CA GLY A 108 12.02 1.89 13.96
C GLY A 108 11.50 2.84 15.03
N GLU A 109 10.60 2.40 15.90
CA GLU A 109 10.09 3.19 17.03
C GLU A 109 11.20 3.64 17.98
N GLU A 110 12.26 2.85 18.14
CA GLU A 110 13.45 3.22 18.91
C GLU A 110 14.24 4.39 18.29
N LYS A 111 14.03 4.66 16.99
CA LYS A 111 14.57 5.81 16.27
C LYS A 111 13.58 6.96 16.19
N GLY A 112 12.34 6.75 16.61
CA GLY A 112 11.27 7.76 16.61
C GLY A 112 10.27 7.63 15.48
N SER A 113 10.32 6.55 14.66
CA SER A 113 9.27 6.26 13.66
C SER A 113 7.91 6.12 14.33
N LEU A 114 6.88 6.66 13.70
CA LEU A 114 5.47 6.48 14.06
C LEU A 114 4.71 5.73 12.96
N GLY A 115 5.40 5.23 11.94
CA GLY A 115 4.81 4.49 10.85
C GLY A 115 3.76 5.27 10.07
N ALA A 116 4.06 6.52 9.72
CA ALA A 116 3.14 7.36 8.96
C ALA A 116 3.10 6.95 7.48
N THR A 117 4.26 6.74 6.88
CA THR A 117 4.37 6.22 5.52
C THR A 117 4.35 4.71 5.53
N ASP A 118 5.08 4.11 6.47
CA ASP A 118 5.28 2.68 6.63
C ASP A 118 4.60 2.15 7.92
N ASN A 119 3.37 1.61 7.91
CA ASN A 119 2.52 1.60 6.71
C ASN A 119 1.11 2.13 7.07
N GLY A 120 1.09 3.23 7.85
CA GLY A 120 -0.16 3.95 8.13
C GLY A 120 -0.86 4.40 6.85
N SER A 121 -0.07 4.79 5.83
CA SER A 121 -0.56 5.26 4.55
C SER A 121 -1.38 4.19 3.81
N GLY A 122 -0.89 2.96 3.77
CA GLY A 122 -1.59 1.81 3.18
C GLY A 122 -2.89 1.50 3.91
N VAL A 123 -2.85 1.46 5.26
CA VAL A 123 -4.05 1.19 6.08
C VAL A 123 -5.16 2.20 5.82
N VAL A 124 -4.84 3.49 5.85
CA VAL A 124 -5.89 4.51 5.64
C VAL A 124 -6.39 4.56 4.19
N ALA A 125 -5.57 4.12 3.23
CA ALA A 125 -6.02 3.92 1.86
C ALA A 125 -7.06 2.78 1.79
N LEU A 126 -6.88 1.66 2.51
CA LEU A 126 -7.90 0.60 2.61
C LEU A 126 -9.22 1.14 3.17
N LEU A 127 -9.16 1.93 4.26
CA LEU A 127 -10.33 2.57 4.88
C LEU A 127 -11.04 3.54 3.94
N ALA A 128 -10.29 4.28 3.12
CA ALA A 128 -10.85 5.23 2.17
C ALA A 128 -11.44 4.54 0.93
N VAL A 129 -10.80 3.48 0.44
CA VAL A 129 -11.31 2.65 -0.66
C VAL A 129 -12.63 2.00 -0.28
N SER A 130 -12.74 1.38 0.91
CA SER A 130 -13.99 0.82 1.38
C SER A 130 -15.11 1.86 1.44
N LYS A 131 -14.81 3.06 1.93
CA LYS A 131 -15.77 4.18 2.00
C LYS A 131 -16.19 4.65 0.60
N ALA A 132 -15.26 4.76 -0.35
CA ALA A 132 -15.55 5.18 -1.72
C ALA A 132 -16.38 4.14 -2.50
N LEU A 133 -16.30 2.87 -2.10
CA LEU A 133 -17.05 1.76 -2.72
C LEU A 133 -18.42 1.49 -2.05
N GLU A 134 -18.79 2.24 -1.02
CA GLU A 134 -20.07 2.10 -0.36
C GLU A 134 -21.25 2.20 -1.37
N GLY A 135 -22.10 1.20 -1.39
CA GLY A 135 -23.26 1.12 -2.29
C GLY A 135 -22.90 0.90 -3.77
N LYS A 136 -21.66 0.60 -4.11
CA LYS A 136 -21.25 0.25 -5.48
C LYS A 136 -21.41 -1.25 -5.73
N THR A 137 -21.76 -1.58 -6.96
CA THR A 137 -21.72 -2.97 -7.44
C THR A 137 -20.35 -3.24 -8.02
N LEU A 138 -19.68 -4.30 -7.54
CA LEU A 138 -18.37 -4.73 -8.02
C LEU A 138 -18.51 -5.96 -8.90
N PRO A 139 -17.68 -6.13 -9.93
CA PRO A 139 -17.76 -7.29 -10.83
C PRO A 139 -17.26 -8.59 -10.18
N TYR A 140 -16.46 -8.49 -9.14
CA TYR A 140 -15.92 -9.58 -8.33
C TYR A 140 -15.93 -9.18 -6.85
N THR A 141 -15.83 -10.17 -5.98
CA THR A 141 -15.73 -9.93 -4.53
C THR A 141 -14.39 -9.27 -4.20
N LEU A 142 -14.40 -8.22 -3.41
CA LEU A 142 -13.21 -7.52 -2.94
C LEU A 142 -12.99 -7.81 -1.46
N LYS A 143 -11.79 -8.27 -1.13
CA LYS A 143 -11.29 -8.38 0.23
C LYS A 143 -10.33 -7.24 0.52
N LEU A 144 -10.56 -6.50 1.60
CA LEU A 144 -9.61 -5.51 2.11
C LEU A 144 -9.03 -6.06 3.41
N VAL A 145 -7.71 -6.19 3.47
CA VAL A 145 -7.03 -6.87 4.60
C VAL A 145 -5.94 -5.97 5.15
N ALA A 146 -6.02 -5.67 6.45
CA ALA A 146 -4.93 -5.10 7.21
C ALA A 146 -4.14 -6.24 7.87
N PHE A 147 -2.87 -6.43 7.48
CA PHE A 147 -2.01 -7.50 7.99
C PHE A 147 -1.27 -7.05 9.25
N GLY A 148 -1.18 -7.94 10.24
CA GLY A 148 -0.37 -7.72 11.44
C GLY A 148 0.99 -8.39 11.35
N ALA A 149 1.95 -7.90 12.12
CA ALA A 149 3.29 -8.47 12.29
C ALA A 149 4.04 -8.74 10.98
N GLU A 150 3.94 -7.82 10.03
CA GLU A 150 4.65 -7.85 8.75
C GLU A 150 6.15 -7.64 8.96
N GLU A 151 6.51 -6.57 9.67
CA GLU A 151 7.85 -6.02 9.90
C GLU A 151 8.84 -7.01 10.54
N TYR A 152 8.31 -8.06 11.12
CA TYR A 152 9.06 -9.11 11.78
C TYR A 152 8.95 -10.46 11.06
N GLY A 153 8.72 -10.40 9.74
CA GLY A 153 8.82 -11.55 8.87
C GLY A 153 7.54 -11.96 8.17
N LEU A 154 6.71 -11.03 7.73
CA LEU A 154 5.49 -11.26 6.93
C LEU A 154 4.51 -12.21 7.63
N ASN A 155 4.39 -12.15 8.97
CA ASN A 155 3.69 -13.19 9.73
C ASN A 155 2.19 -13.21 9.40
N GLY A 156 1.56 -12.03 9.24
CA GLY A 156 0.14 -11.92 8.93
C GLY A 156 -0.22 -12.50 7.57
N SER A 157 0.50 -12.10 6.53
CA SER A 157 0.28 -12.59 5.17
C SER A 157 0.65 -14.07 5.01
N LYS A 158 1.72 -14.53 5.67
CA LYS A 158 2.06 -15.95 5.74
C LYS A 158 0.97 -16.78 6.42
N ALA A 159 0.41 -16.31 7.53
CA ALA A 159 -0.70 -16.98 8.20
C ALA A 159 -1.96 -16.99 7.32
N TYR A 160 -2.22 -15.90 6.60
CA TYR A 160 -3.36 -15.78 5.70
C TYR A 160 -3.35 -16.81 4.58
N VAL A 161 -2.21 -17.02 3.92
CA VAL A 161 -2.10 -17.96 2.79
C VAL A 161 -2.09 -19.44 3.23
N GLN A 162 -2.00 -19.74 4.52
CA GLN A 162 -2.17 -21.10 5.03
C GLN A 162 -3.63 -21.58 4.97
N ASP A 163 -4.59 -20.66 5.00
CA ASP A 163 -6.00 -20.99 4.83
C ASP A 163 -6.36 -21.11 3.34
N LYS A 164 -6.49 -22.33 2.86
CA LYS A 164 -6.87 -22.58 1.46
C LYS A 164 -8.24 -22.02 1.11
N ASN A 165 -9.20 -22.00 2.05
CA ASN A 165 -10.53 -21.47 1.79
C ASN A 165 -10.48 -19.94 1.59
N ALA A 166 -9.51 -19.27 2.23
CA ALA A 166 -9.31 -17.84 2.06
C ALA A 166 -8.71 -17.47 0.69
N THR A 167 -8.06 -18.42 0.00
CA THR A 167 -7.27 -18.14 -1.21
C THR A 167 -7.73 -18.85 -2.49
N GLU A 168 -8.62 -19.86 -2.41
CA GLU A 168 -8.99 -20.71 -3.55
C GLU A 168 -9.66 -19.98 -4.73
N ASN A 169 -10.39 -18.89 -4.44
CA ASN A 169 -11.07 -18.07 -5.46
C ASN A 169 -10.29 -16.80 -5.83
N MET A 170 -9.08 -16.65 -5.30
CA MET A 170 -8.31 -15.43 -5.43
C MET A 170 -7.75 -15.28 -6.84
N ILE A 171 -8.08 -14.17 -7.48
CA ILE A 171 -7.62 -13.83 -8.84
C ILE A 171 -6.48 -12.83 -8.83
N GLY A 172 -6.19 -12.21 -7.69
CA GLY A 172 -5.09 -11.28 -7.55
C GLY A 172 -4.98 -10.68 -6.17
N MET A 173 -3.79 -10.18 -5.87
CA MET A 173 -3.49 -9.43 -4.66
C MET A 173 -2.76 -8.14 -5.02
N ILE A 174 -3.21 -7.01 -4.44
CA ILE A 174 -2.55 -5.72 -4.54
C ILE A 174 -2.02 -5.37 -3.16
N ASN A 175 -0.71 -5.23 -3.03
CA ASN A 175 -0.05 -4.82 -1.82
C ASN A 175 0.17 -3.31 -1.80
N LEU A 176 -0.12 -2.68 -0.68
CA LEU A 176 0.15 -1.28 -0.41
C LEU A 176 1.18 -1.21 0.69
N ASP A 177 2.34 -0.65 0.38
CA ASP A 177 3.37 -0.48 1.37
C ASP A 177 4.16 0.79 1.09
N THR A 178 4.22 1.69 2.09
CA THR A 178 4.89 2.99 1.95
C THR A 178 4.39 3.80 0.74
N ILE A 179 3.09 3.91 0.55
CA ILE A 179 2.48 4.51 -0.65
C ILE A 179 2.51 6.04 -0.72
N ILE A 180 3.11 6.71 0.27
CA ILE A 180 3.37 8.16 0.30
C ILE A 180 4.77 8.45 0.80
N GLY A 181 5.29 9.66 0.55
CA GLY A 181 6.53 10.18 1.11
C GLY A 181 7.67 10.23 0.12
N GLY A 182 7.87 9.21 -0.69
CA GLY A 182 8.88 9.18 -1.74
C GLY A 182 8.66 10.24 -2.83
N ASP A 183 9.67 10.48 -3.66
CA ASP A 183 9.54 11.50 -4.72
C ASP A 183 8.58 11.09 -5.83
N LYS A 184 8.39 9.78 -6.04
CA LYS A 184 7.60 9.21 -7.14
C LYS A 184 6.76 8.03 -6.66
N LEU A 185 5.67 7.77 -7.39
CA LEU A 185 4.83 6.59 -7.17
C LEU A 185 5.22 5.49 -8.17
N TYR A 186 5.34 4.27 -7.67
CA TYR A 186 5.66 3.10 -8.49
C TYR A 186 4.60 2.00 -8.35
N VAL A 187 4.52 1.17 -9.38
CA VAL A 187 3.75 -0.07 -9.36
C VAL A 187 4.61 -1.21 -9.89
N HIS A 188 4.64 -2.31 -9.15
CA HIS A 188 5.48 -3.47 -9.43
C HIS A 188 4.65 -4.75 -9.59
N SER A 189 5.22 -5.74 -10.27
CA SER A 189 4.81 -7.14 -10.20
C SER A 189 5.80 -7.95 -9.36
N ALA A 190 5.45 -9.18 -9.05
CA ALA A 190 6.43 -10.11 -8.50
C ALA A 190 7.62 -10.27 -9.47
N HIS A 191 8.76 -10.66 -8.93
CA HIS A 191 9.96 -10.95 -9.71
C HIS A 191 9.71 -12.15 -10.65
N SER A 192 10.32 -12.12 -11.83
CA SER A 192 10.21 -13.22 -12.80
C SER A 192 10.88 -14.51 -12.30
N GLU A 193 11.91 -14.40 -11.46
CA GLU A 193 12.48 -15.54 -10.74
C GLU A 193 11.77 -15.73 -9.39
N PRO A 194 11.48 -16.99 -8.99
CA PRO A 194 10.73 -17.26 -7.77
C PRO A 194 11.40 -16.74 -6.49
N TYR A 195 10.58 -16.17 -5.60
CA TYR A 195 11.00 -15.86 -4.24
C TYR A 195 11.38 -17.11 -3.46
N LYS A 196 12.01 -16.93 -2.32
CA LYS A 196 12.20 -18.00 -1.35
C LYS A 196 10.89 -18.33 -0.66
N CYS A 197 10.22 -19.41 -1.11
CA CYS A 197 8.86 -19.79 -0.72
C CYS A 197 8.83 -20.99 0.25
N ASP A 198 9.81 -21.15 1.12
CA ASP A 198 9.95 -22.30 2.04
C ASP A 198 8.90 -22.33 3.16
N TYR A 199 8.12 -21.29 3.31
CA TYR A 199 7.08 -21.13 4.33
C TYR A 199 5.65 -21.45 3.86
N VAL A 200 5.44 -21.77 2.59
CA VAL A 200 4.11 -22.15 2.09
C VAL A 200 4.00 -23.67 1.95
N PRO A 201 2.78 -24.26 2.14
CA PRO A 201 2.60 -25.71 2.11
C PRO A 201 2.86 -26.35 0.74
N ALA A 202 2.66 -25.60 -0.33
CA ALA A 202 2.93 -26.02 -1.71
C ALA A 202 3.28 -24.79 -2.55
N VAL A 203 4.48 -24.79 -3.11
CA VAL A 203 4.95 -23.69 -3.98
C VAL A 203 4.29 -23.83 -5.36
N ASN A 204 3.63 -22.77 -5.78
CA ASN A 204 3.09 -22.57 -7.13
C ASN A 204 3.31 -21.11 -7.52
N TYR A 205 4.57 -20.71 -7.73
CA TYR A 205 4.94 -19.32 -7.89
C TYR A 205 4.33 -18.66 -9.12
N ASN A 206 3.86 -17.42 -8.95
CA ASN A 206 3.32 -16.58 -10.03
C ASN A 206 4.07 -15.25 -10.13
N GLY A 207 4.91 -15.10 -11.15
CA GLY A 207 5.63 -13.87 -11.50
C GLY A 207 4.92 -13.02 -12.58
N SER A 208 3.62 -13.23 -12.81
CA SER A 208 2.87 -12.49 -13.84
C SER A 208 2.80 -10.99 -13.55
N SER A 209 2.90 -10.19 -14.60
CA SER A 209 2.77 -8.72 -14.53
C SER A 209 1.36 -8.22 -14.87
N GLU A 210 0.37 -9.08 -14.96
CA GLU A 210 -0.98 -8.73 -15.44
C GLU A 210 -1.65 -7.65 -14.59
N ILE A 211 -1.68 -7.83 -13.27
CA ILE A 211 -2.31 -6.85 -12.34
C ILE A 211 -1.53 -5.54 -12.35
N ARG A 212 -0.19 -5.59 -12.30
CA ARG A 212 0.67 -4.40 -12.44
C ARG A 212 0.31 -3.61 -13.69
N THR A 213 0.24 -4.28 -14.83
CA THR A 213 -0.06 -3.66 -16.14
C THR A 213 -1.45 -3.04 -16.16
N ALA A 214 -2.43 -3.72 -15.58
CA ALA A 214 -3.79 -3.21 -15.48
C ALA A 214 -3.89 -2.00 -14.54
N LEU A 215 -3.27 -2.02 -13.37
CA LEU A 215 -3.18 -0.88 -12.46
C LEU A 215 -2.47 0.32 -13.11
N LYS A 216 -1.33 0.06 -13.77
CA LYS A 216 -0.60 1.09 -14.52
C LYS A 216 -1.50 1.75 -15.57
N THR A 217 -2.28 0.97 -16.31
CA THR A 217 -3.22 1.48 -17.33
C THR A 217 -4.29 2.39 -16.69
N VAL A 218 -4.83 2.01 -15.53
CA VAL A 218 -5.78 2.86 -14.79
C VAL A 218 -5.11 4.16 -14.34
N SER A 219 -3.91 4.06 -13.80
CA SER A 219 -3.14 5.22 -13.33
C SER A 219 -2.81 6.19 -14.47
N ASP A 220 -2.33 5.67 -15.61
CA ASP A 220 -2.03 6.49 -16.81
C ASP A 220 -3.27 7.23 -17.31
N LYS A 221 -4.41 6.57 -17.33
CA LYS A 221 -5.67 7.16 -17.75
C LYS A 221 -6.14 8.29 -16.83
N LEU A 222 -5.88 8.17 -15.52
CA LEU A 222 -6.30 9.14 -14.52
C LEU A 222 -5.34 10.34 -14.43
N PHE A 223 -4.03 10.08 -14.52
CA PHE A 223 -3.02 11.05 -14.11
C PHE A 223 -1.98 11.40 -15.17
N GLY A 224 -1.94 10.69 -16.31
CA GLY A 224 -1.00 10.98 -17.41
C GLY A 224 0.45 10.98 -16.93
N ASP A 225 1.16 12.08 -17.10
CA ASP A 225 2.58 12.22 -16.74
C ASP A 225 2.83 12.10 -15.21
N ASN A 226 1.79 12.22 -14.38
CA ASN A 226 1.87 12.06 -12.93
C ASN A 226 1.42 10.67 -12.46
N ALA A 227 1.22 9.72 -13.37
CA ALA A 227 0.84 8.34 -13.05
C ALA A 227 1.95 7.57 -12.33
N HIS A 228 1.59 6.44 -11.72
CA HIS A 228 2.57 5.48 -11.20
C HIS A 228 3.54 5.08 -12.30
N GLN A 229 4.81 4.94 -11.94
CA GLN A 229 5.88 4.58 -12.85
C GLN A 229 6.25 3.10 -12.70
N LEU A 230 6.96 2.55 -13.68
CA LEU A 230 7.78 1.36 -13.52
C LEU A 230 9.20 1.84 -13.20
N HIS A 231 9.87 1.22 -12.23
CA HIS A 231 11.28 1.50 -12.03
C HIS A 231 12.10 0.97 -13.22
N PRO A 232 13.21 1.61 -13.58
CA PRO A 232 14.09 1.08 -14.60
C PRO A 232 14.77 -0.21 -14.13
N THR A 233 15.25 -1.03 -15.06
CA THR A 233 16.07 -2.21 -14.72
C THR A 233 17.30 -1.79 -13.90
N PHE A 234 17.54 -2.48 -12.81
CA PHE A 234 18.76 -2.38 -12.01
C PHE A 234 19.31 -3.78 -11.67
N GLU A 235 20.46 -3.88 -11.02
CA GLU A 235 21.11 -5.17 -10.79
C GLU A 235 20.20 -6.13 -10.02
N GLY A 236 19.94 -7.30 -10.62
CA GLY A 236 19.06 -8.32 -10.06
C GLY A 236 17.57 -8.11 -10.27
N TYR A 237 17.11 -6.96 -10.80
CA TYR A 237 15.68 -6.65 -10.96
C TYR A 237 15.36 -6.10 -12.34
N PRO A 238 14.54 -6.82 -13.13
CA PRO A 238 13.95 -6.31 -14.36
C PRO A 238 13.02 -5.12 -14.10
N GLU A 239 12.73 -4.35 -15.15
CA GLU A 239 11.84 -3.18 -15.07
C GLU A 239 10.48 -3.51 -14.43
N GLY A 240 10.15 -2.80 -13.37
CA GLY A 240 8.86 -2.91 -12.69
C GLY A 240 8.63 -4.23 -11.95
N GLU A 241 9.68 -4.96 -11.60
CA GLU A 241 9.61 -6.16 -10.76
C GLU A 241 10.15 -5.89 -9.36
N THR A 242 9.58 -6.53 -8.33
CA THR A 242 9.97 -6.33 -6.93
C THR A 242 10.42 -7.62 -6.26
N GLY A 243 11.21 -7.52 -5.20
CA GLY A 243 11.61 -8.65 -4.36
C GLY A 243 10.52 -9.09 -3.39
N GLY A 244 10.79 -10.16 -2.66
CA GLY A 244 9.82 -10.75 -1.72
C GLY A 244 9.89 -10.18 -0.31
N TRP A 245 9.95 -8.87 -0.14
CA TRP A 245 10.18 -8.19 1.14
C TRP A 245 8.92 -7.64 1.82
N SER A 246 7.73 -7.75 1.21
CA SER A 246 6.46 -7.32 1.80
C SER A 246 5.34 -8.34 1.58
N ASP A 247 4.14 -8.07 2.08
CA ASP A 247 2.98 -8.98 2.17
C ASP A 247 2.52 -9.62 0.85
N HIS A 248 2.93 -9.10 -0.30
CA HIS A 248 2.65 -9.71 -1.60
C HIS A 248 3.38 -11.06 -1.81
N ALA A 249 4.53 -11.25 -1.15
CA ALA A 249 5.37 -12.40 -1.42
C ALA A 249 4.71 -13.76 -1.12
N PRO A 250 4.02 -13.97 0.01
CA PRO A 250 3.31 -15.22 0.27
C PRO A 250 2.24 -15.55 -0.78
N PHE A 251 1.56 -14.54 -1.33
CA PHE A 251 0.55 -14.72 -2.36
C PHE A 251 1.17 -15.14 -3.70
N ALA A 252 2.27 -14.49 -4.12
CA ALA A 252 3.01 -14.93 -5.29
C ALA A 252 3.49 -16.38 -5.16
N CYS A 253 3.92 -16.80 -3.97
CA CYS A 253 4.39 -18.15 -3.67
C CYS A 253 3.31 -19.24 -3.83
N ILE A 254 2.03 -18.90 -3.66
CA ILE A 254 0.90 -19.85 -3.80
C ILE A 254 0.19 -19.74 -5.16
N GLY A 255 0.69 -18.94 -6.10
CA GLY A 255 0.17 -18.85 -7.46
C GLY A 255 -0.76 -17.67 -7.73
N VAL A 256 -0.96 -16.79 -6.77
CA VAL A 256 -1.78 -15.58 -6.93
C VAL A 256 -0.95 -14.50 -7.62
N PRO A 257 -1.39 -13.94 -8.76
CA PRO A 257 -0.71 -12.81 -9.38
C PRO A 257 -0.80 -11.58 -8.48
N ILE A 258 0.29 -10.81 -8.41
CA ILE A 258 0.35 -9.66 -7.51
C ILE A 258 0.65 -8.35 -8.24
N ALA A 259 0.27 -7.24 -7.60
CA ALA A 259 0.88 -5.93 -7.79
C ALA A 259 1.28 -5.34 -6.44
N TYR A 260 2.27 -4.46 -6.47
CA TYR A 260 2.79 -3.78 -5.29
C TYR A 260 2.91 -2.28 -5.60
N LEU A 261 2.33 -1.44 -4.76
CA LEU A 261 2.38 0.01 -4.86
C LEU A 261 3.28 0.57 -3.77
N GLU A 262 4.21 1.44 -4.16
CA GLU A 262 5.07 2.17 -3.24
C GLU A 262 5.40 3.59 -3.72
N ALA A 263 5.88 4.42 -2.79
CA ALA A 263 6.42 5.76 -3.03
C ALA A 263 7.90 5.80 -2.66
N THR A 264 8.76 5.93 -3.67
CA THR A 264 10.22 5.96 -3.50
C THR A 264 10.90 6.74 -4.64
N ASN A 265 12.21 6.56 -4.86
CA ASN A 265 12.93 7.15 -5.99
C ASN A 265 14.10 6.29 -6.47
N PHE A 266 13.87 5.43 -7.43
CA PHE A 266 14.90 4.56 -8.05
C PHE A 266 15.99 5.31 -8.86
N ALA A 267 15.90 6.64 -8.99
CA ALA A 267 16.96 7.42 -9.63
C ALA A 267 18.08 7.83 -8.66
N ILE A 268 17.86 7.70 -7.35
CA ILE A 268 18.83 8.09 -6.34
C ILE A 268 19.90 6.99 -6.22
N ASN A 269 21.17 7.39 -6.29
CA ASN A 269 22.30 6.53 -5.92
C ASN A 269 22.48 6.57 -4.39
N GLY A 270 21.67 5.77 -3.70
CA GLY A 270 21.61 5.69 -2.24
C GLY A 270 22.68 4.82 -1.61
N GLU A 271 22.42 4.34 -0.40
CA GLU A 271 23.35 3.49 0.37
C GLU A 271 23.67 2.20 -0.39
N ASP A 272 22.67 1.53 -0.92
CA ASP A 272 22.78 0.26 -1.63
C ASP A 272 22.70 0.44 -3.16
N GLY A 273 22.68 1.68 -3.66
CA GLY A 273 22.62 2.01 -5.08
C GLY A 273 21.27 2.60 -5.52
N ASN A 274 20.88 2.33 -6.77
CA ASN A 274 19.63 2.83 -7.35
C ASN A 274 18.48 1.84 -7.16
N ASP A 275 18.30 1.34 -5.96
CA ASP A 275 17.39 0.25 -5.58
C ASP A 275 16.06 0.72 -4.95
N GLY A 276 15.89 2.04 -4.78
CA GLY A 276 14.69 2.63 -4.20
C GLY A 276 14.67 2.71 -2.67
N TYR A 277 15.70 2.28 -1.96
CA TYR A 277 15.78 2.43 -0.50
C TYR A 277 15.96 3.88 -0.06
N SER A 278 16.58 4.72 -0.89
CA SER A 278 16.53 6.17 -0.73
C SER A 278 15.25 6.70 -1.38
N GLN A 279 14.36 7.28 -0.56
CA GLN A 279 13.00 7.61 -1.01
C GLN A 279 12.88 9.03 -1.57
N THR A 280 13.73 9.97 -1.13
CA THR A 280 13.59 11.37 -1.50
C THR A 280 14.91 12.10 -1.67
N THR A 281 14.94 13.03 -2.61
CA THR A 281 16.04 13.99 -2.84
C THR A 281 15.98 15.21 -1.94
N HIS A 282 14.99 15.29 -1.01
CA HIS A 282 14.84 16.44 -0.12
C HIS A 282 16.03 16.56 0.83
N GLY A 283 16.77 17.68 0.74
CA GLY A 283 18.04 17.87 1.42
C GLY A 283 18.02 17.69 2.94
N ASP A 284 16.89 17.97 3.62
CA ASP A 284 16.76 17.78 5.07
C ASP A 284 16.79 16.30 5.52
N LEU A 285 16.64 15.36 4.60
CA LEU A 285 16.71 13.92 4.84
C LEU A 285 18.07 13.34 4.43
N TRP A 286 19.07 14.19 4.29
CA TRP A 286 20.44 13.84 3.98
C TRP A 286 21.39 14.61 4.91
N THR A 287 22.50 14.00 5.29
CA THR A 287 23.60 14.74 5.92
C THR A 287 24.18 15.76 4.92
N CYS A 288 24.36 15.34 3.65
CA CYS A 288 24.67 16.21 2.53
C CYS A 288 24.22 15.58 1.21
N PHE A 289 23.39 16.26 0.44
CA PHE A 289 22.90 15.78 -0.85
C PHE A 289 23.51 16.54 -2.03
N ASN A 290 24.04 15.82 -3.01
CA ASN A 290 24.54 16.34 -4.29
C ASN A 290 23.47 16.16 -5.36
N GLU A 291 22.74 17.24 -5.68
CA GLU A 291 21.65 17.22 -6.65
C GLU A 291 22.10 16.81 -8.07
N ALA A 292 23.33 17.13 -8.46
CA ALA A 292 23.83 16.84 -9.81
C ALA A 292 24.11 15.33 -10.02
N GLU A 293 24.45 14.63 -8.96
CA GLU A 293 24.77 13.19 -8.99
C GLU A 293 23.63 12.33 -8.43
N LEU A 294 22.59 12.96 -7.88
CA LEU A 294 21.51 12.30 -7.14
C LEU A 294 22.06 11.33 -6.08
N ALA A 295 23.02 11.79 -5.30
CA ALA A 295 23.77 10.98 -4.33
C ALA A 295 24.17 11.81 -3.12
N THR A 296 24.72 11.15 -2.09
CA THR A 296 25.37 11.88 -0.99
C THR A 296 26.68 12.53 -1.45
N CYS A 297 27.07 13.66 -0.80
CA CYS A 297 28.37 14.28 -1.04
C CYS A 297 29.55 13.46 -0.47
N ASP A 298 29.31 12.67 0.58
CA ASP A 298 30.34 11.89 1.27
C ASP A 298 29.69 10.62 1.90
N ARG A 299 29.89 9.48 1.24
CA ARG A 299 29.29 8.21 1.66
C ARG A 299 29.76 7.73 3.04
N GLU A 300 30.97 8.13 3.47
CA GLU A 300 31.50 7.73 4.79
C GLU A 300 30.87 8.49 5.95
N LYS A 301 30.22 9.63 5.65
CA LYS A 301 29.63 10.52 6.66
C LYS A 301 28.11 10.63 6.55
N GLU A 302 27.53 9.99 5.55
CA GLU A 302 26.07 10.05 5.38
C GLU A 302 25.38 9.15 6.42
N GLU A 303 24.39 9.71 7.11
CA GLU A 303 23.66 8.99 8.15
C GLU A 303 22.19 8.74 7.77
N ASP A 304 21.57 9.64 7.01
CA ASP A 304 20.13 9.65 6.76
C ASP A 304 19.70 9.04 5.42
N TRP A 305 20.55 9.13 4.40
CA TRP A 305 20.39 8.50 3.08
C TRP A 305 19.08 8.80 2.33
N GLY A 306 18.38 9.89 2.66
CA GLY A 306 17.10 10.19 2.08
C GLY A 306 16.00 9.15 2.40
N LYS A 307 16.19 8.39 3.49
CA LYS A 307 15.27 7.35 3.95
C LYS A 307 14.20 7.93 4.86
N ILE A 308 12.96 7.48 4.70
CA ILE A 308 11.82 7.84 5.55
C ILE A 308 11.44 6.65 6.44
N TRP A 309 11.08 5.51 5.82
CA TRP A 309 10.64 4.33 6.54
C TRP A 309 11.68 3.83 7.53
N HIS A 310 11.26 3.35 8.70
CA HIS A 310 12.08 2.90 9.83
C HIS A 310 13.01 3.97 10.42
N THR A 311 12.77 5.27 10.14
CA THR A 311 13.59 6.38 10.66
C THR A 311 12.76 7.38 11.49
N ARG A 312 13.46 8.34 12.14
CA ARG A 312 12.81 9.44 12.84
C ARG A 312 11.93 10.32 11.94
N PHE A 313 12.11 10.23 10.64
CA PHE A 313 11.34 11.02 9.68
C PHE A 313 9.97 10.43 9.37
N ASP A 314 9.74 9.12 9.65
CA ASP A 314 8.46 8.48 9.36
C ASP A 314 7.34 8.87 10.35
N ARG A 315 7.03 10.17 10.33
CA ARG A 315 6.00 10.80 11.15
C ARG A 315 5.50 12.10 10.50
N LEU A 316 4.21 12.39 10.66
CA LEU A 316 3.56 13.49 9.94
C LEU A 316 4.08 14.89 10.34
N ASP A 317 4.48 15.08 11.59
CA ASP A 317 5.04 16.34 12.06
C ASP A 317 6.42 16.64 11.46
N GLU A 318 7.18 15.62 11.05
CA GLU A 318 8.44 15.75 10.31
C GLU A 318 8.21 15.90 8.81
N LEU A 319 7.31 15.11 8.22
CA LEU A 319 7.14 15.06 6.77
C LEU A 319 6.28 16.20 6.22
N ASN A 320 5.19 16.56 6.92
CA ASN A 320 4.21 17.51 6.38
C ASN A 320 4.81 18.92 6.11
N PRO A 321 5.66 19.50 7.00
CA PRO A 321 6.31 20.78 6.72
C PRO A 321 7.26 20.74 5.51
N ARG A 322 7.86 19.58 5.19
CA ARG A 322 8.87 19.43 4.12
C ARG A 322 8.25 19.12 2.77
N PHE A 323 7.18 18.37 2.75
CA PHE A 323 6.58 17.87 1.51
C PHE A 323 5.29 18.59 1.11
N GLU A 324 4.88 19.59 1.90
CA GLU A 324 3.68 20.40 1.62
C GLU A 324 2.46 19.52 1.32
N ASN A 325 1.93 19.60 0.10
CA ASN A 325 0.77 18.83 -0.33
C ASN A 325 1.12 17.47 -0.95
N ARG A 326 2.41 17.13 -1.13
CA ARG A 326 2.83 15.89 -1.83
C ARG A 326 2.22 14.64 -1.20
N LEU A 327 2.30 14.53 0.13
CA LEU A 327 1.77 13.37 0.86
C LEU A 327 0.28 13.16 0.60
N LYS A 328 -0.50 14.23 0.69
CA LYS A 328 -1.96 14.18 0.43
C LYS A 328 -2.27 13.85 -1.03
N THR A 329 -1.49 14.43 -1.95
CA THR A 329 -1.66 14.17 -3.39
C THR A 329 -1.37 12.70 -3.72
N GLN A 330 -0.29 12.13 -3.19
CA GLN A 330 0.07 10.74 -3.40
C GLN A 330 -0.98 9.79 -2.80
N LEU A 331 -1.45 10.07 -1.58
CA LEU A 331 -2.51 9.30 -0.94
C LEU A 331 -3.80 9.31 -1.78
N ASP A 332 -4.20 10.48 -2.27
CA ASP A 332 -5.38 10.64 -3.14
C ASP A 332 -5.23 9.89 -4.46
N GLN A 333 -4.06 9.96 -5.11
CA GLN A 333 -3.77 9.23 -6.34
C GLN A 333 -3.90 7.72 -6.15
N ASN A 334 -3.33 7.17 -5.07
CA ASN A 334 -3.45 5.74 -4.75
C ASN A 334 -4.92 5.34 -4.51
N ILE A 335 -5.67 6.09 -3.70
CA ILE A 335 -7.09 5.83 -3.43
C ILE A 335 -7.91 5.85 -4.73
N GLN A 336 -7.68 6.82 -5.61
CA GLN A 336 -8.38 6.91 -6.89
C GLN A 336 -8.05 5.74 -7.82
N VAL A 337 -6.77 5.36 -7.95
CA VAL A 337 -6.35 4.20 -8.77
C VAL A 337 -7.01 2.93 -8.26
N LEU A 338 -6.93 2.65 -6.96
CA LEU A 338 -7.48 1.45 -6.35
C LEU A 338 -9.01 1.38 -6.48
N THR A 339 -9.69 2.50 -6.21
CA THR A 339 -11.17 2.57 -6.32
C THR A 339 -11.61 2.36 -7.76
N ASN A 340 -10.97 3.02 -8.73
CA ASN A 340 -11.29 2.85 -10.15
C ASN A 340 -10.97 1.44 -10.63
N PHE A 341 -9.85 0.87 -10.21
CA PHE A 341 -9.48 -0.51 -10.56
C PHE A 341 -10.51 -1.51 -10.03
N ALA A 342 -10.92 -1.39 -8.76
CA ALA A 342 -11.92 -2.26 -8.14
C ALA A 342 -13.28 -2.21 -8.85
N MET A 343 -13.66 -1.06 -9.42
CA MET A 343 -14.91 -0.89 -10.16
C MET A 343 -14.86 -1.37 -11.61
N GLN A 344 -13.67 -1.58 -12.19
CA GLN A 344 -13.52 -1.99 -13.59
C GLN A 344 -13.62 -3.50 -13.71
N ALA A 345 -14.74 -3.96 -14.26
CA ALA A 345 -14.95 -5.38 -14.56
C ALA A 345 -13.99 -5.86 -15.65
N ASN A 346 -13.36 -7.01 -15.44
CA ASN A 346 -12.94 -7.96 -16.50
C ASN A 346 -11.97 -7.47 -17.59
N ASN A 347 -11.40 -6.26 -17.52
CA ASN A 347 -10.54 -5.75 -18.58
C ASN A 347 -9.08 -6.20 -18.46
N TRP A 348 -8.74 -6.95 -17.40
CA TRP A 348 -7.38 -7.41 -17.14
C TRP A 348 -7.26 -8.92 -16.90
N MET A 349 -8.38 -9.65 -17.00
CA MET A 349 -8.43 -11.13 -16.98
C MET A 349 -8.55 -11.70 -18.39
#